data_e0fc356bdb9a4a2a4d7d3fc1c545bab2
#
_entry.id   e0fc356bdb9a4a2a4d7d3fc1c545bab2
#
_cell.length_a   1.000
_cell.length_b   1.000
_cell.length_c   1.000
_cell.angle_alpha   90.00
_cell.angle_beta   90.00
_cell.angle_gamma   90.00
#
_symmetry.space_group_name_H-M   'P 1'
#
loop_
_entity.id
_entity.type
_entity.pdbx_description
1 polymer ?
#
loop_
_entity_poly.entity_id
_entity_poly.type
_entity_poly.pdbx_seq_one_letter_code
_entity_poly.pdbx_strand_id
1 'polypeptide(L)'
;VKLSGLVPHPDSNPGRVIRIEAGITLGPKLLRLSYRLEGEIGALRVPADTGPRRGAKLWEHTCFEAFLRQKGKAAYYELNFSPSRQWDAMLFPAYRDGSPVAGEPVTQVLIQRDAHTLRLDALVMLDRLPEPPGRPLQLGLSAVIESREGGLSFWALKHAPGRADFHHADAFALET
;
A
#
# COMPACT_ATOMS: atom_id res chain seq x y z
N VAL A 1 4.04 10.25 12.84
CA VAL A 1 4.16 8.92 12.21
C VAL A 1 5.61 8.50 12.23
N LYS A 2 5.92 7.35 12.84
CA LYS A 2 7.24 6.71 12.68
C LYS A 2 7.23 5.94 11.36
N LEU A 3 8.16 6.26 10.46
CA LEU A 3 8.32 5.56 9.20
C LEU A 3 9.33 4.42 9.36
N SER A 4 9.08 3.31 8.67
CA SER A 4 9.97 2.16 8.55
C SER A 4 10.34 1.98 7.08
N GLY A 5 11.59 1.61 6.82
CA GLY A 5 12.07 1.36 5.47
C GLY A 5 11.40 0.12 4.87
N LEU A 6 10.95 0.24 3.61
CA LEU A 6 10.60 -0.90 2.79
C LEU A 6 11.86 -1.43 2.10
N VAL A 7 11.95 -2.74 1.96
CA VAL A 7 13.05 -3.39 1.24
C VAL A 7 12.59 -3.82 -0.15
N PRO A 8 13.42 -3.65 -1.20
CA PRO A 8 13.08 -4.15 -2.53
C PRO A 8 13.13 -5.68 -2.55
N HIS A 9 12.25 -6.30 -3.33
CA HIS A 9 12.31 -7.74 -3.55
C HIS A 9 13.61 -8.10 -4.32
N PRO A 10 14.32 -9.18 -3.95
CA PRO A 10 15.61 -9.53 -4.58
C PRO A 10 15.55 -9.68 -6.10
N ASP A 11 14.44 -10.19 -6.63
CA ASP A 11 14.25 -10.43 -8.07
C ASP A 11 13.78 -9.19 -8.83
N SER A 12 13.53 -8.05 -8.17
CA SER A 12 13.12 -6.82 -8.82
C SER A 12 14.25 -5.79 -8.88
N ASN A 13 14.32 -5.05 -9.98
CA ASN A 13 15.28 -3.97 -10.13
C ASN A 13 14.70 -2.67 -9.56
N PRO A 14 15.23 -2.12 -8.47
CA PRO A 14 14.77 -0.85 -7.90
C PRO A 14 15.02 0.37 -8.82
N GLY A 15 15.87 0.24 -9.85
CA GLY A 15 16.15 1.28 -10.82
C GLY A 15 16.65 2.57 -10.17
N ARG A 16 15.91 3.66 -10.34
CA ARG A 16 16.23 4.99 -9.81
C ARG A 16 15.62 5.30 -8.44
N VAL A 17 14.96 4.31 -7.82
CA VAL A 17 14.46 4.46 -6.44
C VAL A 17 15.61 4.25 -5.47
N ILE A 18 15.82 5.21 -4.58
CA ILE A 18 16.86 5.16 -3.54
C ILE A 18 16.31 4.52 -2.27
N ARG A 19 15.10 4.94 -1.87
CA ARG A 19 14.48 4.52 -0.62
C ARG A 19 12.97 4.67 -0.68
N ILE A 20 12.26 3.75 -0.04
CA ILE A 20 10.84 3.91 0.27
C ILE A 20 10.67 3.67 1.77
N GLU A 21 9.94 4.54 2.42
CA GLU A 21 9.56 4.44 3.82
C GLU A 21 8.04 4.47 3.93
N ALA A 22 7.49 3.71 4.85
CA ALA A 22 6.06 3.66 5.13
C ALA A 22 5.80 3.62 6.64
N GLY A 23 4.66 4.16 7.04
CA GLY A 23 4.24 4.12 8.43
C GLY A 23 2.77 4.40 8.61
N ILE A 24 2.29 4.16 9.82
CA ILE A 24 0.89 4.31 10.18
C ILE A 24 0.72 5.16 11.43
N THR A 25 -0.45 5.79 11.54
CA THR A 25 -1.04 6.23 12.82
C THR A 25 -2.40 5.60 12.94
N LEU A 26 -2.64 4.90 14.05
CA LEU A 26 -3.86 4.16 14.29
C LEU A 26 -4.64 4.78 15.44
N GLY A 27 -5.84 5.29 15.14
CA GLY A 27 -6.84 5.73 16.09
C GLY A 27 -7.93 4.68 16.29
N PRO A 28 -8.96 4.95 17.12
CA PRO A 28 -10.04 4.01 17.36
C PRO A 28 -10.80 3.57 16.10
N LYS A 29 -11.01 4.50 15.17
CA LYS A 29 -11.77 4.30 13.92
C LYS A 29 -11.01 4.74 12.68
N LEU A 30 -9.85 5.37 12.83
CA LEU A 30 -9.09 5.97 11.76
C LEU A 30 -7.72 5.32 11.63
N LEU A 31 -7.38 4.91 10.42
CA LEU A 31 -6.03 4.53 10.03
C LEU A 31 -5.49 5.60 9.08
N ARG A 32 -4.38 6.25 9.46
CA ARG A 32 -3.58 7.06 8.57
C ARG A 32 -2.40 6.25 8.09
N LEU A 33 -2.19 6.25 6.78
CA LEU A 33 -1.06 5.64 6.11
C LEU A 33 -0.20 6.76 5.52
N SER A 34 1.12 6.65 5.63
CA SER A 34 2.06 7.61 5.07
C SER A 34 3.18 6.86 4.35
N TYR A 35 3.46 7.25 3.12
CA TYR A 35 4.54 6.72 2.29
C TYR A 35 5.44 7.86 1.83
N ARG A 36 6.74 7.59 1.79
CA ARG A 36 7.74 8.50 1.24
C ARG A 36 8.70 7.72 0.36
N LEU A 37 8.72 8.05 -0.91
CA LEU A 37 9.66 7.54 -1.89
C LEU A 37 10.70 8.62 -2.19
N GLU A 38 11.96 8.26 -2.16
CA GLU A 38 13.09 9.08 -2.59
C GLU A 38 13.77 8.43 -3.79
N GLY A 39 14.12 9.24 -4.79
CA GLY A 39 14.76 8.80 -6.02
C GLY A 39 14.61 9.83 -7.13
N GLU A 40 14.85 9.41 -8.36
CA GLU A 40 14.62 10.22 -9.57
C GLU A 40 13.17 10.04 -10.04
N ILE A 41 12.27 10.89 -9.53
CA ILE A 41 10.82 10.73 -9.78
C ILE A 41 10.48 10.81 -11.27
N GLY A 42 11.24 11.61 -12.05
CA GLY A 42 11.08 11.71 -13.51
C GLY A 42 11.35 10.41 -14.27
N ALA A 43 12.11 9.47 -13.69
CA ALA A 43 12.39 8.16 -14.28
C ALA A 43 11.28 7.12 -14.00
N LEU A 44 10.29 7.45 -13.18
CA LEU A 44 9.19 6.58 -12.82
C LEU A 44 7.94 6.90 -13.63
N ARG A 45 7.10 5.89 -13.86
CA ARG A 45 5.73 6.07 -14.34
C ARG A 45 4.83 6.37 -13.15
N VAL A 46 4.65 7.66 -12.89
CA VAL A 46 3.75 8.13 -11.82
C VAL A 46 2.42 8.50 -12.46
N PRO A 47 1.31 7.79 -12.16
CA PRO A 47 0.00 8.09 -12.71
C PRO A 47 -0.40 9.56 -12.45
N ALA A 48 -0.98 10.19 -13.47
CA ALA A 48 -1.44 11.58 -13.36
C ALA A 48 -2.62 11.69 -12.40
N ASP A 49 -2.75 12.85 -11.74
CA ASP A 49 -3.87 13.14 -10.85
C ASP A 49 -5.20 13.13 -11.63
N THR A 50 -6.12 12.29 -11.20
CA THR A 50 -7.47 12.18 -11.77
C THR A 50 -8.57 12.51 -10.75
N GLY A 51 -8.17 12.98 -9.57
CA GLY A 51 -9.04 13.24 -8.44
C GLY A 51 -9.33 12.01 -7.57
N PRO A 52 -9.85 12.24 -6.35
CA PRO A 52 -10.14 11.16 -5.41
C PRO A 52 -11.34 10.35 -5.89
N ARG A 53 -11.11 9.08 -6.22
CA ARG A 53 -12.17 8.15 -6.61
C ARG A 53 -11.68 6.71 -6.49
N ARG A 54 -12.62 5.77 -6.47
CA ARG A 54 -12.28 4.36 -6.57
C ARG A 54 -11.70 4.06 -7.96
N GLY A 55 -10.61 3.30 -8.00
CA GLY A 55 -10.01 2.73 -9.19
C GLY A 55 -10.11 1.21 -9.18
N ALA A 56 -9.51 0.58 -10.19
CA ALA A 56 -9.38 -0.87 -10.26
C ALA A 56 -7.99 -1.21 -10.75
N LYS A 57 -7.46 -2.36 -10.28
CA LYS A 57 -6.15 -2.89 -10.70
C LYS A 57 -5.00 -1.88 -10.57
N LEU A 58 -5.02 -1.08 -9.52
CA LEU A 58 -4.03 -0.02 -9.31
C LEU A 58 -2.60 -0.58 -9.19
N TRP A 59 -2.46 -1.82 -8.70
CA TRP A 59 -1.20 -2.55 -8.57
C TRP A 59 -0.49 -2.90 -9.89
N GLU A 60 -1.16 -2.75 -11.03
CA GLU A 60 -0.53 -2.92 -12.35
C GLU A 60 0.44 -1.78 -12.69
N HIS A 61 0.41 -0.68 -11.94
CA HIS A 61 1.23 0.52 -12.07
C HIS A 61 1.82 0.94 -10.73
N THR A 62 2.46 2.12 -10.68
CA THR A 62 2.96 2.68 -9.42
C THR A 62 1.80 2.83 -8.43
N CYS A 63 1.87 2.06 -7.33
CA CYS A 63 0.83 1.94 -6.32
C CYS A 63 1.46 1.72 -4.94
N PHE A 64 0.86 2.27 -3.91
CA PHE A 64 1.21 2.02 -2.51
C PHE A 64 0.10 1.20 -1.88
N GLU A 65 0.46 0.19 -1.09
CA GLU A 65 -0.48 -0.82 -0.63
C GLU A 65 -0.36 -1.05 0.87
N ALA A 66 -1.50 -1.29 1.51
CA ALA A 66 -1.55 -1.72 2.90
C ALA A 66 -2.46 -2.94 3.03
N PHE A 67 -1.93 -3.97 3.65
CA PHE A 67 -2.66 -5.18 4.03
C PHE A 67 -2.93 -5.13 5.52
N LEU A 68 -4.15 -5.39 5.95
CA LEU A 68 -4.49 -5.36 7.36
C LEU A 68 -5.41 -6.52 7.74
N ARG A 69 -5.09 -7.17 8.86
CA ARG A 69 -5.91 -8.24 9.44
C ARG A 69 -5.93 -8.15 10.95
N GLN A 70 -6.97 -8.69 11.56
CA GLN A 70 -6.94 -8.98 12.99
C GLN A 70 -6.00 -10.16 13.24
N LYS A 71 -5.13 -10.05 14.24
CA LYS A 71 -4.24 -11.16 14.63
C LYS A 71 -5.02 -12.43 14.90
N GLY A 72 -4.57 -13.55 14.31
CA GLY A 72 -5.20 -14.86 14.45
C GLY A 72 -6.38 -15.11 13.51
N LYS A 73 -6.76 -14.15 12.65
CA LYS A 73 -7.77 -14.34 11.62
C LYS A 73 -7.12 -14.61 10.26
N ALA A 74 -7.80 -15.42 9.44
CA ALA A 74 -7.38 -15.65 8.05
C ALA A 74 -7.76 -14.48 7.14
N ALA A 75 -8.94 -13.91 7.36
CA ALA A 75 -9.46 -12.79 6.57
C ALA A 75 -8.62 -11.52 6.73
N TYR A 76 -8.42 -10.81 5.63
CA TYR A 76 -7.66 -9.56 5.61
C TYR A 76 -8.20 -8.60 4.55
N TYR A 77 -7.84 -7.33 4.70
CA TYR A 77 -8.08 -6.28 3.72
C TYR A 77 -6.80 -5.96 2.96
N GLU A 78 -6.96 -5.62 1.69
CA GLU A 78 -5.97 -4.96 0.87
C GLU A 78 -6.50 -3.58 0.50
N LEU A 79 -5.69 -2.56 0.74
CA LEU A 79 -5.97 -1.18 0.41
C LEU A 79 -4.91 -0.69 -0.56
N ASN A 80 -5.34 -0.20 -1.71
CA ASN A 80 -4.48 0.28 -2.79
C ASN A 80 -4.63 1.78 -2.96
N PHE A 81 -3.51 2.49 -3.11
CA PHE A 81 -3.47 3.94 -3.26
C PHE A 81 -2.55 4.33 -4.41
N SER A 82 -3.12 4.93 -5.43
CA SER A 82 -2.38 5.42 -6.58
C SER A 82 -1.94 6.88 -6.39
N PRO A 83 -0.79 7.30 -6.96
CA PRO A 83 -0.45 8.71 -7.09
C PRO A 83 -1.47 9.54 -7.87
N SER A 84 -2.35 8.92 -8.64
CA SER A 84 -3.49 9.58 -9.29
C SER A 84 -4.60 10.01 -8.33
N ARG A 85 -4.47 9.74 -7.04
CA ARG A 85 -5.44 9.83 -5.95
C ARG A 85 -6.59 8.82 -6.04
N GLN A 86 -6.53 7.90 -7.00
CA GLN A 86 -7.42 6.74 -6.98
C GLN A 86 -7.05 5.79 -5.84
N TRP A 87 -8.05 5.08 -5.34
CA TRP A 87 -7.90 4.07 -4.30
C TRP A 87 -8.78 2.86 -4.59
N ASP A 88 -8.45 1.73 -4.04
CA ASP A 88 -9.31 0.56 -3.99
C ASP A 88 -9.22 -0.12 -2.62
N ALA A 89 -10.25 -0.90 -2.28
CA ALA A 89 -10.32 -1.67 -1.05
C ALA A 89 -10.95 -3.02 -1.35
N MET A 90 -10.24 -4.09 -0.97
CA MET A 90 -10.63 -5.48 -1.20
C MET A 90 -10.71 -6.21 0.14
N LEU A 91 -11.68 -7.09 0.30
CA LEU A 91 -11.75 -8.06 1.40
C LEU A 91 -11.40 -9.44 0.88
N PHE A 92 -10.48 -10.09 1.55
CA PHE A 92 -10.04 -11.46 1.29
C PHE A 92 -10.42 -12.35 2.48
N PRO A 93 -11.49 -13.15 2.39
CA PRO A 93 -11.82 -14.15 3.41
C PRO A 93 -10.73 -15.21 3.56
N ALA A 94 -10.02 -15.52 2.48
CA ALA A 94 -8.92 -16.45 2.42
C ALA A 94 -7.82 -15.92 1.49
N TYR A 95 -6.67 -16.58 1.50
CA TYR A 95 -5.49 -16.20 0.69
C TYR A 95 -5.86 -16.05 -0.79
N ARG A 96 -5.69 -14.84 -1.33
CA ARG A 96 -5.96 -14.42 -2.71
C ARG A 96 -7.39 -14.68 -3.22
N ASP A 97 -8.34 -14.97 -2.33
CA ASP A 97 -9.76 -15.10 -2.65
C ASP A 97 -10.49 -13.86 -2.14
N GLY A 98 -10.53 -12.82 -2.96
CA GLY A 98 -11.00 -11.50 -2.56
C GLY A 98 -12.03 -10.89 -3.49
N SER A 99 -12.77 -9.95 -2.94
CA SER A 99 -13.77 -9.14 -3.64
C SER A 99 -13.72 -7.68 -3.22
N PRO A 100 -14.16 -6.74 -4.08
CA PRO A 100 -14.22 -5.34 -3.72
C PRO A 100 -15.11 -5.10 -2.49
N VAL A 101 -14.64 -4.26 -1.59
CA VAL A 101 -15.41 -3.79 -0.44
C VAL A 101 -16.51 -2.83 -0.91
N ALA A 102 -17.75 -3.02 -0.42
CA ALA A 102 -18.80 -2.04 -0.62
C ALA A 102 -18.53 -0.76 0.18
N GLY A 103 -19.01 0.38 -0.31
CA GLY A 103 -18.84 1.68 0.33
C GLY A 103 -17.49 2.35 0.07
N GLU A 104 -17.21 3.40 0.82
CA GLU A 104 -16.05 4.29 0.64
C GLU A 104 -15.27 4.41 1.96
N PRO A 105 -14.46 3.41 2.32
CA PRO A 105 -13.66 3.49 3.54
C PRO A 105 -12.51 4.50 3.43
N VAL A 106 -11.96 4.72 2.24
CA VAL A 106 -10.91 5.71 1.99
C VAL A 106 -11.54 7.10 1.82
N THR A 107 -11.19 8.02 2.70
CA THR A 107 -11.76 9.37 2.69
C THR A 107 -10.84 10.41 2.11
N GLN A 108 -9.55 10.12 2.04
CA GLN A 108 -8.56 11.05 1.51
C GLN A 108 -7.34 10.30 0.96
N VAL A 109 -6.83 10.77 -0.17
CA VAL A 109 -5.50 10.45 -0.70
C VAL A 109 -4.85 11.76 -1.11
N LEU A 110 -3.77 12.12 -0.44
CA LEU A 110 -2.98 13.32 -0.70
C LEU A 110 -1.65 12.93 -1.32
N ILE A 111 -1.25 13.67 -2.34
CA ILE A 111 0.01 13.49 -3.04
C ILE A 111 0.80 14.79 -3.03
N GLN A 112 2.08 14.68 -2.72
CA GLN A 112 3.07 15.74 -2.89
C GLN A 112 4.27 15.15 -3.60
N ARG A 113 4.78 15.82 -4.62
CA ARG A 113 5.97 15.37 -5.33
C ARG A 113 6.80 16.52 -5.85
N ASP A 114 8.09 16.27 -5.91
CA ASP A 114 9.09 17.09 -6.59
C ASP A 114 9.98 16.19 -7.47
N ALA A 115 11.14 16.67 -7.90
CA ALA A 115 12.06 15.91 -8.76
C ALA A 115 12.65 14.66 -8.06
N HIS A 116 12.73 14.67 -6.72
CA HIS A 116 13.46 13.67 -5.93
C HIS A 116 12.61 12.96 -4.88
N THR A 117 11.40 13.44 -4.61
CA THR A 117 10.53 12.91 -3.56
C THR A 117 9.10 12.77 -4.05
N LEU A 118 8.47 11.66 -3.69
CA LEU A 118 7.03 11.47 -3.79
C LEU A 118 6.50 11.06 -2.42
N ARG A 119 5.49 11.78 -1.92
CA ARG A 119 4.79 11.47 -0.67
C ARG A 119 3.33 11.18 -0.96
N LEU A 120 2.81 10.15 -0.30
CA LEU A 120 1.41 9.80 -0.31
C LEU A 120 0.92 9.64 1.13
N ASP A 121 -0.13 10.36 1.48
CA ASP A 121 -0.88 10.17 2.73
C ASP A 121 -2.30 9.73 2.41
N ALA A 122 -2.77 8.67 3.07
CA ALA A 122 -4.14 8.18 2.94
C ALA A 122 -4.84 8.11 4.30
N LEU A 123 -6.14 8.43 4.32
CA LEU A 123 -7.00 8.29 5.49
C LEU A 123 -8.08 7.24 5.22
N VAL A 124 -8.16 6.25 6.09
CA VAL A 124 -9.09 5.12 6.00
C VAL A 124 -9.94 5.07 7.26
N MET A 125 -11.24 5.11 7.08
CA MET A 125 -12.23 4.93 8.15
C MET A 125 -12.48 3.44 8.35
N LEU A 126 -11.93 2.88 9.42
CA LEU A 126 -12.00 1.45 9.72
C LEU A 126 -13.44 0.99 10.00
N ASP A 127 -14.27 1.85 10.56
CA ASP A 127 -15.69 1.56 10.83
C ASP A 127 -16.58 1.59 9.58
N ARG A 128 -16.04 1.97 8.42
CA ARG A 128 -16.70 1.87 7.11
C ARG A 128 -16.34 0.58 6.36
N LEU A 129 -15.43 -0.21 6.90
CA LEU A 129 -15.18 -1.56 6.39
C LEU A 129 -16.34 -2.48 6.79
N PRO A 130 -16.77 -3.43 5.93
CA PRO A 130 -17.90 -4.34 6.23
C PRO A 130 -17.75 -5.07 7.56
N GLU A 131 -16.53 -5.53 7.85
CA GLU A 131 -16.16 -6.19 9.09
C GLU A 131 -14.93 -5.46 9.66
N PRO A 132 -15.13 -4.39 10.46
CA PRO A 132 -14.01 -3.66 11.03
C PRO A 132 -13.06 -4.61 11.77
N PRO A 133 -11.76 -4.62 11.40
CA PRO A 133 -10.84 -5.57 12.00
C PRO A 133 -10.65 -5.26 13.49
N GLY A 134 -10.78 -6.29 14.31
CA GLY A 134 -10.49 -6.21 15.76
C GLY A 134 -8.98 -6.07 16.03
N ARG A 135 -8.65 -5.84 17.30
CA ARG A 135 -7.25 -5.67 17.73
C ARG A 135 -6.74 -6.92 18.45
N PRO A 136 -5.42 -7.16 18.48
CA PRO A 136 -4.38 -6.39 17.79
C PRO A 136 -4.43 -6.57 16.27
N LEU A 137 -3.98 -5.53 15.55
CA LEU A 137 -3.86 -5.58 14.10
C LEU A 137 -2.47 -6.04 13.69
N GLN A 138 -2.41 -6.82 12.61
CA GLN A 138 -1.21 -7.09 11.85
C GLN A 138 -1.33 -6.40 10.49
N LEU A 139 -0.25 -5.72 10.09
CA LEU A 139 -0.21 -4.97 8.83
C LEU A 139 1.01 -5.36 8.00
N GLY A 140 0.79 -5.44 6.68
CA GLY A 140 1.82 -5.38 5.66
C GLY A 140 1.75 -4.02 4.98
N LEU A 141 2.92 -3.38 4.79
CA LEU A 141 3.03 -2.14 4.01
C LEU A 141 3.94 -2.42 2.82
N SER A 142 3.51 -2.06 1.64
CA SER A 142 4.19 -2.37 0.38
C SER A 142 4.01 -1.28 -0.67
N ALA A 143 4.79 -1.38 -1.74
CA ALA A 143 4.67 -0.53 -2.90
C ALA A 143 5.08 -1.29 -4.16
N VAL A 144 4.38 -1.03 -5.25
CA VAL A 144 4.75 -1.39 -6.61
C VAL A 144 5.20 -0.11 -7.31
N ILE A 145 6.39 -0.11 -7.90
CA ILE A 145 6.94 1.05 -8.58
C ILE A 145 7.24 0.69 -10.04
N GLU A 146 6.63 1.41 -10.96
CA GLU A 146 6.81 1.22 -12.39
C GLU A 146 7.88 2.19 -12.93
N SER A 147 8.88 1.64 -13.63
CA SER A 147 9.92 2.42 -14.32
C SER A 147 9.43 2.89 -15.70
N ARG A 148 9.86 4.07 -16.15
CA ARG A 148 9.63 4.52 -17.53
C ARG A 148 10.35 3.67 -18.55
N GLU A 149 11.47 3.07 -18.19
CA GLU A 149 12.22 2.13 -19.02
C GLU A 149 11.55 0.74 -19.11
N GLY A 150 10.45 0.55 -18.37
CA GLY A 150 9.71 -0.70 -18.26
C GLY A 150 10.09 -1.50 -17.01
N GLY A 151 9.18 -2.37 -16.61
CA GLY A 151 9.32 -3.23 -15.44
C GLY A 151 8.78 -2.63 -14.15
N LEU A 152 8.47 -3.52 -13.23
CA LEU A 152 7.99 -3.22 -11.89
C LEU A 152 9.04 -3.61 -10.86
N SER A 153 9.19 -2.81 -9.82
CA SER A 153 9.88 -3.19 -8.58
C SER A 153 8.90 -3.30 -7.44
N PHE A 154 9.10 -4.30 -6.58
CA PHE A 154 8.22 -4.65 -5.47
C PHE A 154 8.93 -4.36 -4.16
N TRP A 155 8.30 -3.59 -3.30
CA TRP A 155 8.85 -3.12 -2.03
C TRP A 155 7.91 -3.50 -0.89
N ALA A 156 8.43 -4.00 0.21
CA ALA A 156 7.64 -4.35 1.39
C ALA A 156 8.42 -4.20 2.69
N LEU A 157 7.73 -4.13 3.83
CA LEU A 157 8.39 -4.24 5.14
C LEU A 157 9.17 -5.55 5.27
N LYS A 158 8.60 -6.62 4.72
CA LYS A 158 9.19 -7.95 4.67
C LYS A 158 8.66 -8.72 3.47
N HIS A 159 9.53 -9.44 2.79
CA HIS A 159 9.16 -10.36 1.71
C HIS A 159 9.12 -11.80 2.22
N ALA A 160 8.13 -12.56 1.75
CA ALA A 160 8.14 -14.01 1.86
C ALA A 160 9.22 -14.62 0.95
N PRO A 161 9.68 -15.84 1.22
CA PRO A 161 10.54 -16.56 0.28
C PRO A 161 9.86 -16.79 -1.08
N GLY A 162 10.64 -16.78 -2.15
CA GLY A 162 10.14 -17.00 -3.51
C GLY A 162 9.77 -15.71 -4.23
N ARG A 163 8.72 -15.73 -5.03
CA ARG A 163 8.25 -14.56 -5.77
C ARG A 163 7.71 -13.49 -4.83
N ALA A 164 7.73 -12.24 -5.28
CA ALA A 164 7.08 -11.14 -4.55
C ALA A 164 5.60 -11.46 -4.32
N ASP A 165 5.20 -11.47 -3.05
CA ASP A 165 3.84 -11.81 -2.63
C ASP A 165 3.46 -11.06 -1.36
N PHE A 166 2.75 -9.96 -1.52
CA PHE A 166 2.31 -9.14 -0.39
C PHE A 166 1.14 -9.76 0.39
N HIS A 167 0.44 -10.74 -0.20
CA HIS A 167 -0.63 -11.48 0.47
C HIS A 167 -0.12 -12.55 1.43
N HIS A 168 1.16 -12.94 1.32
CA HIS A 168 1.73 -13.98 2.18
C HIS A 168 1.71 -13.57 3.65
N ALA A 169 1.51 -14.55 4.53
CA ALA A 169 1.41 -14.29 5.97
C ALA A 169 2.64 -13.56 6.56
N ASP A 170 3.84 -13.83 6.01
CA ASP A 170 5.09 -13.21 6.44
C ASP A 170 5.19 -11.72 6.10
N ALA A 171 4.42 -11.23 5.13
CA ALA A 171 4.40 -9.82 4.75
C ALA A 171 3.68 -8.93 5.80
N PHE A 172 2.87 -9.50 6.68
CA PHE A 172 2.21 -8.79 7.79
C PHE A 172 3.20 -8.56 8.95
N ALA A 173 4.22 -7.77 8.72
CA ALA A 173 5.38 -7.62 9.59
C ALA A 173 5.24 -6.56 10.69
N LEU A 174 4.20 -5.72 10.65
CA LEU A 174 3.90 -4.70 11.66
C LEU A 174 2.73 -5.16 12.53
N GLU A 175 2.89 -5.08 13.85
CA GLU A 175 1.82 -5.35 14.82
C GLU A 175 1.58 -4.13 15.70
N THR A 176 0.29 -3.84 16.03
CA THR A 176 -0.11 -2.67 16.83
C THR A 176 -0.92 -3.07 18.04
#